data_70b8e20dd71944b566922ae69a42037b
#
_entry.id   70b8e20dd71944b566922ae69a42037b
#
_cell.length_a   1.000
_cell.length_b   1.000
_cell.length_c   1.000
_cell.angle_alpha   90.00
_cell.angle_beta   90.00
_cell.angle_gamma   90.00
#
_symmetry.space_group_name_H-M   'P 1'
#
loop_
_entity.id
_entity.type
_entity.pdbx_description
1 polymer ?
#
loop_
_entity_poly.entity_id
_entity_poly.type
_entity_poly.pdbx_seq_one_letter_code
_entity_poly.pdbx_strand_id
1 'polypeptide(L)'
;MIYALIGTDATKREKALAQIAKLGTPSAHIYAEQIYQLAPLVEATSLFGDTVIAHLIQVLEKAEAREHVYDLLSSMKESQNIFVIDEPFADANRMKKIEKYAETLYDAREEKGFEVTPFALATAFARRDKKAVWIEWMKLRDIESPEAIAGALQWKFGTVWSDIRSGRPGKFTQEECEVFGGRILRASILAHRGEKDLKVELESIILSI
;
A
#
# COMPACT_ATOMS: atom_id res chain seq x y z
N MET A 1 -6.35 19.76 -20.12
CA MET A 1 -6.46 19.47 -18.66
C MET A 1 -6.10 18.01 -18.38
N ILE A 2 -5.39 17.71 -17.26
CA ILE A 2 -4.96 16.34 -16.92
C ILE A 2 -5.61 15.90 -15.60
N TYR A 3 -6.21 14.72 -15.59
CA TYR A 3 -6.69 14.02 -14.39
C TYR A 3 -5.90 12.74 -14.21
N ALA A 4 -5.52 12.41 -12.98
CA ALA A 4 -4.82 11.18 -12.68
C ALA A 4 -5.71 10.28 -11.80
N LEU A 5 -5.85 9.01 -12.17
CA LEU A 5 -6.59 8.00 -11.44
C LEU A 5 -5.64 6.85 -11.10
N ILE A 6 -5.31 6.72 -9.82
CA ILE A 6 -4.29 5.76 -9.36
C ILE A 6 -4.90 4.79 -8.36
N GLY A 7 -4.79 3.50 -8.64
CA GLY A 7 -5.26 2.44 -7.73
C GLY A 7 -6.22 1.45 -8.36
N THR A 8 -6.61 0.44 -7.59
CA THR A 8 -7.41 -0.72 -8.03
C THR A 8 -8.81 -0.79 -7.42
N ASP A 9 -9.14 0.06 -6.43
CA ASP A 9 -10.47 0.08 -5.80
C ASP A 9 -11.55 0.45 -6.82
N ALA A 10 -12.36 -0.54 -7.20
CA ALA A 10 -13.39 -0.40 -8.23
C ALA A 10 -14.41 0.69 -7.92
N THR A 11 -14.82 0.83 -6.65
CA THR A 11 -15.82 1.82 -6.23
C THR A 11 -15.31 3.24 -6.32
N LYS A 12 -14.05 3.46 -5.89
CA LYS A 12 -13.39 4.78 -5.98
C LYS A 12 -13.15 5.15 -7.43
N ARG A 13 -12.73 4.19 -8.27
CA ARG A 13 -12.50 4.36 -9.71
C ARG A 13 -13.78 4.74 -10.44
N GLU A 14 -14.87 4.02 -10.22
CA GLU A 14 -16.15 4.30 -10.83
C GLU A 14 -16.64 5.73 -10.49
N LYS A 15 -16.54 6.13 -9.23
CA LYS A 15 -16.87 7.49 -8.80
C LYS A 15 -16.03 8.56 -9.48
N ALA A 16 -14.73 8.35 -9.58
CA ALA A 16 -13.83 9.28 -10.24
C ALA A 16 -14.14 9.43 -11.74
N LEU A 17 -14.29 8.30 -12.43
CA LEU A 17 -14.62 8.27 -13.85
C LEU A 17 -16.01 8.90 -14.14
N ALA A 18 -17.01 8.66 -13.28
CA ALA A 18 -18.32 9.30 -13.39
C ALA A 18 -18.27 10.83 -13.18
N GLN A 19 -17.34 11.34 -12.38
CA GLN A 19 -17.12 12.77 -12.25
C GLN A 19 -16.45 13.35 -13.51
N ILE A 20 -15.41 12.70 -14.00
CA ILE A 20 -14.66 13.13 -15.19
C ILE A 20 -15.56 13.09 -16.44
N ALA A 21 -16.41 12.08 -16.60
CA ALA A 21 -17.31 11.93 -17.73
C ALA A 21 -18.33 13.08 -17.87
N LYS A 22 -18.56 13.87 -16.83
CA LYS A 22 -19.40 15.07 -16.89
C LYS A 22 -18.71 16.28 -17.52
N LEU A 23 -17.38 16.22 -17.70
CA LEU A 23 -16.56 17.34 -18.16
C LEU A 23 -16.42 17.39 -19.70
N GLY A 24 -16.77 16.31 -20.38
CA GLY A 24 -16.62 16.23 -21.83
C GLY A 24 -17.15 14.91 -22.40
N THR A 25 -16.95 14.69 -23.70
CA THR A 25 -17.39 13.48 -24.39
C THR A 25 -16.23 12.47 -24.43
N PRO A 26 -16.36 11.23 -23.88
CA PRO A 26 -15.37 10.20 -24.03
C PRO A 26 -15.17 9.84 -25.51
N SER A 27 -13.94 9.91 -26.02
CA SER A 27 -13.70 9.67 -27.45
C SER A 27 -12.60 8.66 -27.74
N ALA A 28 -11.64 8.48 -26.84
CA ALA A 28 -10.51 7.60 -27.10
C ALA A 28 -10.04 6.87 -25.83
N HIS A 29 -9.77 5.57 -25.99
CA HIS A 29 -9.01 4.77 -25.04
C HIS A 29 -7.65 4.49 -25.66
N ILE A 30 -6.58 4.92 -24.99
CA ILE A 30 -5.21 4.77 -25.48
C ILE A 30 -4.45 3.84 -24.53
N TYR A 31 -3.96 2.74 -25.08
CA TYR A 31 -3.08 1.80 -24.39
C TYR A 31 -1.62 2.07 -24.77
N ALA A 32 -0.69 1.47 -24.06
CA ALA A 32 0.75 1.69 -24.29
C ALA A 32 1.20 1.40 -25.75
N GLU A 33 0.56 0.43 -26.42
CA GLU A 33 0.85 0.11 -27.83
C GLU A 33 0.33 1.16 -28.83
N GLN A 34 -0.60 1.99 -28.38
CA GLN A 34 -1.26 3.01 -29.20
C GLN A 34 -0.81 4.42 -28.83
N ILE A 35 0.27 4.56 -28.06
CA ILE A 35 0.72 5.83 -27.48
C ILE A 35 1.01 6.89 -28.56
N TYR A 36 1.34 6.50 -29.78
CA TYR A 36 1.55 7.40 -30.92
C TYR A 36 0.30 8.22 -31.29
N GLN A 37 -0.90 7.79 -30.86
CA GLN A 37 -2.16 8.51 -31.08
C GLN A 37 -2.32 9.69 -30.11
N LEU A 38 -1.50 9.79 -29.08
CA LEU A 38 -1.60 10.82 -28.05
C LEU A 38 -1.26 12.21 -28.60
N ALA A 39 -0.17 12.34 -29.35
CA ALA A 39 0.28 13.64 -29.88
C ALA A 39 -0.77 14.32 -30.75
N PRO A 40 -1.40 13.65 -31.73
CA PRO A 40 -2.51 14.21 -32.51
C PRO A 40 -3.70 14.66 -31.64
N LEU A 41 -4.03 13.94 -30.56
CA LEU A 41 -5.13 14.31 -29.66
C LEU A 41 -4.81 15.50 -28.78
N VAL A 42 -3.53 15.72 -28.46
CA VAL A 42 -3.08 16.89 -27.70
C VAL A 42 -3.28 18.18 -28.54
N GLU A 43 -3.03 18.11 -29.84
CA GLU A 43 -3.13 19.23 -30.77
C GLU A 43 -4.54 19.42 -31.35
N ALA A 44 -5.39 18.35 -31.26
CA ALA A 44 -6.72 18.37 -31.81
C ALA A 44 -7.61 19.40 -31.12
N THR A 45 -8.26 20.25 -31.92
CA THR A 45 -9.31 21.16 -31.45
C THR A 45 -10.63 20.76 -32.11
N SER A 46 -11.69 20.69 -31.30
CA SER A 46 -13.03 20.41 -31.85
C SER A 46 -13.54 21.62 -32.63
N LEU A 47 -14.03 21.36 -33.85
CA LEU A 47 -14.70 22.38 -34.69
C LEU A 47 -16.01 22.89 -34.07
N PHE A 48 -16.60 22.11 -33.16
CA PHE A 48 -17.88 22.41 -32.53
C PHE A 48 -17.75 22.85 -31.07
N GLY A 49 -16.51 23.00 -30.56
CA GLY A 49 -16.23 23.40 -29.18
C GLY A 49 -16.40 22.31 -28.14
N ASP A 50 -16.63 21.05 -28.55
CA ASP A 50 -16.76 19.94 -27.64
C ASP A 50 -15.40 19.55 -27.06
N THR A 51 -15.35 19.36 -25.74
CA THR A 51 -14.16 18.85 -25.06
C THR A 51 -14.11 17.33 -25.18
N VAL A 52 -13.02 16.82 -25.71
CA VAL A 52 -12.78 15.40 -25.85
C VAL A 52 -12.07 14.83 -24.63
N ILE A 53 -12.47 13.68 -24.15
CA ILE A 53 -11.79 12.96 -23.06
C ILE A 53 -10.99 11.80 -23.67
N ALA A 54 -9.67 11.85 -23.53
CA ALA A 54 -8.75 10.76 -23.88
C ALA A 54 -8.36 10.01 -22.60
N HIS A 55 -8.68 8.73 -22.54
CA HIS A 55 -8.40 7.85 -21.42
C HIS A 55 -7.14 7.02 -21.69
N LEU A 56 -6.04 7.33 -21.00
CA LEU A 56 -4.75 6.67 -21.11
C LEU A 56 -4.67 5.55 -20.06
N ILE A 57 -4.76 4.31 -20.52
CA ILE A 57 -4.90 3.14 -19.65
C ILE A 57 -3.56 2.41 -19.56
N GLN A 58 -2.97 2.35 -18.38
CA GLN A 58 -1.71 1.63 -18.07
C GLN A 58 -0.54 2.01 -19.00
N VAL A 59 -0.50 3.27 -19.43
CA VAL A 59 0.52 3.76 -20.36
C VAL A 59 1.89 3.99 -19.70
N LEU A 60 1.94 4.12 -18.36
CA LEU A 60 3.18 4.35 -17.62
C LEU A 60 3.93 3.05 -17.27
N GLU A 61 3.36 1.90 -17.57
CA GLU A 61 3.99 0.62 -17.28
C GLU A 61 5.17 0.36 -18.19
N LYS A 62 4.99 0.59 -19.52
CA LYS A 62 6.05 0.46 -20.51
C LYS A 62 6.91 1.71 -20.59
N ALA A 63 8.24 1.52 -20.55
CA ALA A 63 9.20 2.64 -20.50
C ALA A 63 9.04 3.61 -21.66
N GLU A 64 8.90 3.09 -22.90
CA GLU A 64 8.76 3.89 -24.11
C GLU A 64 7.48 4.74 -24.09
N ALA A 65 6.33 4.15 -23.77
CA ALA A 65 5.06 4.87 -23.68
C ALA A 65 5.10 5.92 -22.56
N ARG A 66 5.71 5.58 -21.44
CA ARG A 66 5.86 6.48 -20.29
C ARG A 66 6.67 7.73 -20.64
N GLU A 67 7.82 7.58 -21.28
CA GLU A 67 8.62 8.73 -21.70
C GLU A 67 7.84 9.61 -22.68
N HIS A 68 7.14 9.00 -23.64
CA HIS A 68 6.30 9.73 -24.56
C HIS A 68 5.19 10.54 -23.86
N VAL A 69 4.53 9.96 -22.87
CA VAL A 69 3.55 10.69 -22.02
C VAL A 69 4.23 11.85 -21.29
N TYR A 70 5.41 11.61 -20.69
CA TYR A 70 6.12 12.64 -19.94
C TYR A 70 6.53 13.82 -20.80
N ASP A 71 6.95 13.61 -22.02
CA ASP A 71 7.32 14.66 -22.96
C ASP A 71 6.11 15.54 -23.35
N LEU A 72 4.93 14.94 -23.35
CA LEU A 72 3.69 15.63 -23.71
C LEU A 72 2.91 16.23 -22.53
N LEU A 73 3.30 16.01 -21.27
CA LEU A 73 2.55 16.48 -20.10
C LEU A 73 2.28 18.00 -20.11
N SER A 74 3.27 18.81 -20.55
CA SER A 74 3.09 20.25 -20.63
C SER A 74 2.03 20.62 -21.66
N SER A 75 2.12 20.06 -22.86
CA SER A 75 1.18 20.30 -23.95
C SER A 75 -0.23 19.76 -23.64
N MET A 76 -0.33 18.60 -22.98
CA MET A 76 -1.62 18.05 -22.50
C MET A 76 -2.30 18.97 -21.49
N LYS A 77 -1.52 19.64 -20.62
CA LYS A 77 -2.05 20.59 -19.64
C LYS A 77 -2.66 21.82 -20.33
N GLU A 78 -2.02 22.30 -21.39
CA GLU A 78 -2.44 23.49 -22.16
C GLU A 78 -3.52 23.19 -23.19
N SER A 79 -3.72 21.91 -23.55
CA SER A 79 -4.74 21.47 -24.49
C SER A 79 -6.16 21.76 -24.00
N GLN A 80 -7.07 21.98 -24.94
CA GLN A 80 -8.52 22.09 -24.69
C GLN A 80 -9.14 20.73 -24.30
N ASN A 81 -8.47 19.63 -24.64
CA ASN A 81 -8.93 18.28 -24.35
C ASN A 81 -8.58 17.85 -22.90
N ILE A 82 -9.29 16.84 -22.44
CA ILE A 82 -9.10 16.22 -21.14
C ILE A 82 -8.35 14.90 -21.30
N PHE A 83 -7.32 14.73 -20.50
CA PHE A 83 -6.53 13.48 -20.48
C PHE A 83 -6.64 12.84 -19.11
N VAL A 84 -7.08 11.60 -19.09
CA VAL A 84 -7.18 10.79 -17.88
C VAL A 84 -6.05 9.77 -17.88
N ILE A 85 -5.05 9.96 -17.02
CA ILE A 85 -3.97 8.99 -16.81
C ILE A 85 -4.45 7.98 -15.78
N ASP A 86 -4.72 6.76 -16.22
CA ASP A 86 -5.32 5.70 -15.43
C ASP A 86 -4.32 4.57 -15.20
N GLU A 87 -3.80 4.50 -13.98
CA GLU A 87 -2.78 3.54 -13.58
C GLU A 87 -3.20 2.75 -12.34
N PRO A 88 -3.22 1.41 -12.38
CA PRO A 88 -3.48 0.61 -11.18
C PRO A 88 -2.39 0.77 -10.14
N PHE A 89 -1.13 0.97 -10.59
CA PHE A 89 0.04 1.13 -9.73
C PHE A 89 0.96 2.23 -10.25
N ALA A 90 1.34 3.14 -9.37
CA ALA A 90 2.36 4.13 -9.66
C ALA A 90 3.30 4.27 -8.46
N ASP A 91 4.61 4.18 -8.71
CA ASP A 91 5.62 4.46 -7.70
C ASP A 91 5.70 5.95 -7.36
N ALA A 92 6.41 6.28 -6.27
CA ALA A 92 6.51 7.65 -5.78
C ALA A 92 7.12 8.64 -6.81
N ASN A 93 8.00 8.17 -7.70
CA ASN A 93 8.62 9.01 -8.70
C ASN A 93 7.66 9.32 -9.85
N ARG A 94 6.89 8.31 -10.30
CA ARG A 94 5.83 8.49 -11.29
C ARG A 94 4.75 9.42 -10.77
N MET A 95 4.32 9.20 -9.51
CA MET A 95 3.34 10.05 -8.85
C MET A 95 3.75 11.52 -8.85
N LYS A 96 4.97 11.84 -8.38
CA LYS A 96 5.48 13.22 -8.35
C LYS A 96 5.51 13.90 -9.72
N LYS A 97 5.84 13.16 -10.78
CA LYS A 97 5.84 13.72 -12.13
C LYS A 97 4.42 14.05 -12.59
N ILE A 98 3.45 13.18 -12.34
CA ILE A 98 2.05 13.39 -12.74
C ILE A 98 1.42 14.50 -11.91
N GLU A 99 1.58 14.52 -10.59
CA GLU A 99 1.03 15.52 -9.66
C GLU A 99 1.38 16.96 -10.07
N LYS A 100 2.57 17.17 -10.61
CA LYS A 100 3.01 18.51 -11.07
C LYS A 100 2.13 19.08 -12.18
N TYR A 101 1.51 18.23 -13.00
CA TYR A 101 0.74 18.63 -14.18
C TYR A 101 -0.75 18.33 -14.04
N ALA A 102 -1.14 17.39 -13.17
CA ALA A 102 -2.54 17.03 -12.98
C ALA A 102 -3.32 18.13 -12.26
N GLU A 103 -4.51 18.40 -12.74
CA GLU A 103 -5.52 19.25 -12.10
C GLU A 103 -6.06 18.61 -10.82
N THR A 104 -6.34 17.32 -10.91
CA THR A 104 -6.84 16.52 -9.80
C THR A 104 -6.23 15.12 -9.86
N LEU A 105 -5.82 14.62 -8.70
CA LEU A 105 -5.40 13.24 -8.52
C LEU A 105 -6.44 12.49 -7.69
N TYR A 106 -7.05 11.47 -8.32
CA TYR A 106 -7.99 10.55 -7.65
C TYR A 106 -7.21 9.35 -7.11
N ASP A 107 -7.12 9.25 -5.80
CA ASP A 107 -6.50 8.10 -5.13
C ASP A 107 -7.52 6.98 -4.95
N ALA A 108 -7.50 6.05 -5.90
CA ALA A 108 -8.30 4.83 -5.86
C ALA A 108 -7.48 3.62 -5.38
N ARG A 109 -6.40 3.84 -4.64
CA ARG A 109 -5.71 2.73 -3.98
C ARG A 109 -6.64 2.13 -2.95
N GLU A 110 -6.64 0.82 -2.91
CA GLU A 110 -7.28 0.11 -1.81
C GLU A 110 -6.65 0.66 -0.53
N GLU A 111 -7.47 1.13 0.38
CA GLU A 111 -6.99 1.33 1.72
C GLU A 111 -6.45 -0.03 2.13
N LYS A 112 -5.13 -0.14 2.29
CA LYS A 112 -4.58 -1.29 2.98
C LYS A 112 -5.30 -1.31 4.32
N GLY A 113 -6.40 -2.06 4.37
CA GLY A 113 -6.97 -2.46 5.63
C GLY A 113 -5.77 -2.95 6.39
N PHE A 114 -5.54 -2.49 7.60
CA PHE A 114 -4.39 -2.88 8.39
C PHE A 114 -4.28 -4.39 8.22
N GLU A 115 -3.30 -4.81 7.44
CA GLU A 115 -3.05 -6.23 7.21
C GLU A 115 -2.75 -6.75 8.60
N VAL A 116 -3.75 -7.43 9.16
CA VAL A 116 -3.67 -7.97 10.51
C VAL A 116 -2.62 -9.06 10.44
N THR A 117 -1.39 -8.72 10.71
CA THR A 117 -0.26 -9.63 10.59
C THR A 117 0.36 -9.88 11.95
N PRO A 118 0.84 -11.09 12.22
CA PRO A 118 1.60 -11.39 13.43
C PRO A 118 2.79 -10.43 13.65
N PHE A 119 3.33 -9.85 12.58
CA PHE A 119 4.43 -8.88 12.66
C PHE A 119 4.01 -7.53 13.23
N ALA A 120 2.75 -7.09 13.04
CA ALA A 120 2.23 -5.88 13.66
C ALA A 120 2.19 -6.03 15.19
N LEU A 121 1.66 -7.16 15.66
CA LEU A 121 1.66 -7.53 17.08
C LEU A 121 3.09 -7.59 17.65
N ALA A 122 4.00 -8.29 16.97
CA ALA A 122 5.39 -8.43 17.40
C ALA A 122 6.12 -7.07 17.47
N THR A 123 5.80 -6.16 16.55
CA THR A 123 6.37 -4.81 16.55
C THR A 123 5.82 -3.96 17.70
N ALA A 124 4.51 -4.02 17.98
CA ALA A 124 3.89 -3.34 19.12
C ALA A 124 4.47 -3.87 20.44
N PHE A 125 4.66 -5.20 20.56
CA PHE A 125 5.28 -5.85 21.70
C PHE A 125 6.70 -5.35 21.92
N ALA A 126 7.53 -5.30 20.88
CA ALA A 126 8.91 -4.80 20.95
C ALA A 126 9.00 -3.32 21.36
N ARG A 127 7.95 -2.54 21.12
CA ARG A 127 7.82 -1.14 21.56
C ARG A 127 7.27 -0.99 22.97
N ARG A 128 6.84 -2.07 23.62
CA ARG A 128 6.11 -2.07 24.91
C ARG A 128 4.84 -1.22 24.88
N ASP A 129 4.19 -1.16 23.74
CA ASP A 129 2.92 -0.47 23.60
C ASP A 129 1.78 -1.42 23.98
N LYS A 130 1.45 -1.46 25.27
CA LYS A 130 0.42 -2.34 25.83
C LYS A 130 -0.91 -2.23 25.10
N LYS A 131 -1.34 -1.01 24.77
CA LYS A 131 -2.61 -0.78 24.08
C LYS A 131 -2.59 -1.35 22.66
N ALA A 132 -1.53 -1.06 21.90
CA ALA A 132 -1.39 -1.58 20.55
C ALA A 132 -1.26 -3.11 20.54
N VAL A 133 -0.48 -3.68 21.47
CA VAL A 133 -0.32 -5.14 21.63
C VAL A 133 -1.66 -5.81 21.86
N TRP A 134 -2.48 -5.27 22.76
CA TRP A 134 -3.80 -5.84 23.05
C TRP A 134 -4.75 -5.75 21.85
N ILE A 135 -4.76 -4.60 21.15
CA ILE A 135 -5.59 -4.41 19.96
C ILE A 135 -5.19 -5.39 18.86
N GLU A 136 -3.88 -5.54 18.59
CA GLU A 136 -3.40 -6.47 17.55
C GLU A 136 -3.64 -7.94 17.95
N TRP A 137 -3.48 -8.30 19.23
CA TRP A 137 -3.83 -9.62 19.73
C TRP A 137 -5.31 -9.95 19.50
N MET A 138 -6.21 -9.04 19.87
CA MET A 138 -7.66 -9.24 19.72
C MET A 138 -8.08 -9.41 18.25
N LYS A 139 -7.36 -8.81 17.31
CA LYS A 139 -7.59 -9.00 15.87
C LYS A 139 -7.08 -10.34 15.36
N LEU A 140 -5.93 -10.80 15.89
CA LEU A 140 -5.20 -11.97 15.38
C LEU A 140 -5.66 -13.29 15.99
N ARG A 141 -6.03 -13.30 17.25
CA ARG A 141 -6.23 -14.52 18.06
C ARG A 141 -7.22 -15.53 17.49
N ASP A 142 -8.15 -15.09 16.65
CA ASP A 142 -9.22 -15.93 16.10
C ASP A 142 -9.07 -16.17 14.58
N ILE A 143 -8.12 -15.49 13.92
CA ILE A 143 -7.90 -15.61 12.47
C ILE A 143 -6.53 -16.20 12.10
N GLU A 144 -5.53 -16.05 12.98
CA GLU A 144 -4.19 -16.58 12.75
C GLU A 144 -3.88 -17.78 13.63
N SER A 145 -3.00 -18.64 13.14
CA SER A 145 -2.54 -19.79 13.96
C SER A 145 -1.64 -19.30 15.11
N PRO A 146 -1.78 -19.86 16.30
CA PRO A 146 -0.93 -19.54 17.43
C PRO A 146 0.57 -19.73 17.14
N GLU A 147 0.91 -20.71 16.29
CA GLU A 147 2.26 -21.00 15.84
C GLU A 147 2.84 -19.86 14.99
N ALA A 148 2.05 -19.28 14.08
CA ALA A 148 2.47 -18.13 13.27
C ALA A 148 2.72 -16.90 14.16
N ILE A 149 1.87 -16.67 15.15
CA ILE A 149 2.02 -15.60 16.14
C ILE A 149 3.29 -15.81 16.97
N ALA A 150 3.50 -17.01 17.49
CA ALA A 150 4.70 -17.36 18.27
C ALA A 150 5.98 -17.16 17.44
N GLY A 151 5.96 -17.60 16.17
CA GLY A 151 7.09 -17.45 15.25
C GLY A 151 7.43 -15.99 14.98
N ALA A 152 6.44 -15.14 14.75
CA ALA A 152 6.65 -13.70 14.55
C ALA A 152 7.22 -13.01 15.80
N LEU A 153 6.73 -13.36 16.99
CA LEU A 153 7.26 -12.87 18.26
C LEU A 153 8.71 -13.31 18.46
N GLN A 154 9.03 -14.59 18.24
CA GLN A 154 10.40 -15.11 18.35
C GLN A 154 11.37 -14.42 17.39
N TRP A 155 10.96 -14.28 16.11
CA TRP A 155 11.75 -13.56 15.11
C TRP A 155 12.03 -12.12 15.56
N LYS A 156 11.02 -11.42 16.05
CA LYS A 156 11.15 -10.04 16.51
C LYS A 156 12.10 -9.91 17.70
N PHE A 157 11.99 -10.81 18.69
CA PHE A 157 12.91 -10.82 19.82
C PHE A 157 14.35 -11.12 19.40
N GLY A 158 14.56 -12.01 18.43
CA GLY A 158 15.88 -12.24 17.84
C GLY A 158 16.46 -10.96 17.20
N THR A 159 15.61 -10.19 16.52
CA THR A 159 16.03 -8.90 15.93
C THR A 159 16.38 -7.88 17.03
N VAL A 160 15.52 -7.71 18.05
CA VAL A 160 15.76 -6.78 19.17
C VAL A 160 17.03 -7.15 19.93
N TRP A 161 17.25 -8.42 20.18
CA TRP A 161 18.48 -8.92 20.83
C TRP A 161 19.73 -8.62 20.01
N SER A 162 19.69 -8.82 18.69
CA SER A 162 20.78 -8.48 17.78
C SER A 162 21.08 -6.97 17.78
N ASP A 163 20.03 -6.14 17.83
CA ASP A 163 20.15 -4.68 17.89
C ASP A 163 20.83 -4.24 19.19
N ILE A 164 20.45 -4.82 20.34
CA ILE A 164 21.07 -4.54 21.64
C ILE A 164 22.56 -4.89 21.60
N ARG A 165 22.93 -6.06 21.07
CA ARG A 165 24.33 -6.47 20.95
C ARG A 165 25.15 -5.56 20.05
N SER A 166 24.51 -4.94 19.07
CA SER A 166 25.14 -3.97 18.16
C SER A 166 25.17 -2.54 18.74
N GLY A 167 24.80 -2.36 20.02
CA GLY A 167 24.80 -1.05 20.70
C GLY A 167 23.63 -0.15 20.32
N ARG A 168 22.62 -0.67 19.64
CA ARG A 168 21.39 0.09 19.33
C ARG A 168 20.44 0.06 20.51
N PRO A 169 19.96 1.21 21.01
CA PRO A 169 19.07 1.24 22.17
C PRO A 169 17.70 0.65 21.81
N GLY A 170 17.18 -0.21 22.66
CA GLY A 170 15.84 -0.80 22.58
C GLY A 170 15.01 -0.48 23.82
N LYS A 171 13.75 -0.90 23.80
CA LYS A 171 12.85 -0.83 24.98
C LYS A 171 13.03 -2.02 25.93
N PHE A 172 13.72 -3.04 25.50
CA PHE A 172 14.04 -4.23 26.28
C PHE A 172 15.53 -4.28 26.63
N THR A 173 15.84 -4.84 27.80
CA THR A 173 17.21 -5.24 28.15
C THR A 173 17.52 -6.60 27.51
N GLN A 174 18.78 -6.97 27.47
CA GLN A 174 19.21 -8.29 27.00
C GLN A 174 18.52 -9.41 27.81
N GLU A 175 18.54 -9.28 29.14
CA GLU A 175 17.93 -10.25 30.06
C GLU A 175 16.41 -10.42 29.80
N GLU A 176 15.70 -9.32 29.61
CA GLU A 176 14.27 -9.35 29.27
C GLU A 176 14.00 -10.05 27.93
N CYS A 177 14.85 -9.83 26.92
CA CYS A 177 14.72 -10.52 25.64
C CYS A 177 14.92 -12.04 25.79
N GLU A 178 15.88 -12.46 26.61
CA GLU A 178 16.12 -13.89 26.90
C GLU A 178 14.94 -14.51 27.66
N VAL A 179 14.39 -13.80 28.66
CA VAL A 179 13.23 -14.26 29.44
C VAL A 179 11.99 -14.40 28.54
N PHE A 180 11.63 -13.35 27.77
CA PHE A 180 10.45 -13.41 26.91
C PHE A 180 10.61 -14.41 25.77
N GLY A 181 11.77 -14.44 25.11
CA GLY A 181 12.06 -15.42 24.07
C GLY A 181 12.01 -16.85 24.60
N GLY A 182 12.57 -17.08 25.79
CA GLY A 182 12.49 -18.39 26.47
C GLY A 182 11.08 -18.80 26.84
N ARG A 183 10.23 -17.86 27.31
CA ARG A 183 8.81 -18.14 27.60
C ARG A 183 8.04 -18.55 26.34
N ILE A 184 8.21 -17.83 25.23
CA ILE A 184 7.55 -18.14 23.96
C ILE A 184 7.99 -19.51 23.43
N LEU A 185 9.29 -19.80 23.46
CA LEU A 185 9.83 -21.07 23.04
C LEU A 185 9.28 -22.23 23.90
N ARG A 186 9.29 -22.06 25.22
CA ARG A 186 8.75 -23.05 26.16
C ARG A 186 7.26 -23.29 25.93
N ALA A 187 6.47 -22.22 25.72
CA ALA A 187 5.04 -22.35 25.41
C ALA A 187 4.82 -23.18 24.14
N SER A 188 5.58 -22.90 23.08
CA SER A 188 5.52 -23.69 21.83
C SER A 188 5.87 -25.17 22.04
N ILE A 189 6.92 -25.46 22.81
CA ILE A 189 7.33 -26.86 23.11
C ILE A 189 6.24 -27.60 23.90
N LEU A 190 5.66 -26.97 24.93
CA LEU A 190 4.62 -27.59 25.76
C LEU A 190 3.33 -27.82 24.98
N ALA A 191 2.99 -26.87 24.06
CA ALA A 191 1.84 -27.04 23.18
C ALA A 191 2.03 -28.22 22.20
N HIS A 192 3.21 -28.32 21.59
CA HIS A 192 3.52 -29.48 20.71
C HIS A 192 3.46 -30.83 21.41
N ARG A 193 3.68 -30.88 22.72
CA ARG A 193 3.52 -32.07 23.55
C ARG A 193 2.08 -32.33 23.99
N GLY A 194 1.16 -31.41 23.68
CA GLY A 194 -0.23 -31.47 24.13
C GLY A 194 -0.42 -31.16 25.61
N GLU A 195 0.60 -30.59 26.27
CA GLU A 195 0.56 -30.31 27.72
C GLU A 195 -0.13 -28.97 28.02
N LYS A 196 -0.14 -28.02 27.03
CA LYS A 196 -0.71 -26.68 27.19
C LYS A 196 -1.32 -26.16 25.88
N ASP A 197 -2.25 -25.24 26.01
CA ASP A 197 -2.81 -24.50 24.88
C ASP A 197 -1.90 -23.29 24.55
N LEU A 198 -1.33 -23.26 23.34
CA LEU A 198 -0.41 -22.21 22.91
C LEU A 198 -1.07 -20.83 22.90
N LYS A 199 -2.35 -20.74 22.52
CA LYS A 199 -3.09 -19.48 22.47
C LYS A 199 -3.22 -18.85 23.86
N VAL A 200 -3.51 -19.68 24.86
CA VAL A 200 -3.62 -19.24 26.26
C VAL A 200 -2.25 -18.80 26.81
N GLU A 201 -1.19 -19.56 26.52
CA GLU A 201 0.16 -19.20 26.94
C GLU A 201 0.63 -17.87 26.30
N LEU A 202 0.34 -17.68 24.99
CA LEU A 202 0.66 -16.43 24.30
C LEU A 202 -0.11 -15.24 24.90
N GLU A 203 -1.39 -15.40 25.21
CA GLU A 203 -2.17 -14.36 25.87
C GLU A 203 -1.58 -13.97 27.22
N SER A 204 -1.16 -14.95 28.01
CA SER A 204 -0.47 -14.70 29.30
C SER A 204 0.84 -13.94 29.12
N ILE A 205 1.63 -14.27 28.06
CA ILE A 205 2.87 -13.57 27.76
C ILE A 205 2.57 -12.13 27.34
N ILE A 206 1.58 -11.91 26.50
CA ILE A 206 1.16 -10.61 25.98
C ILE A 206 0.69 -9.69 27.11
N LEU A 207 -0.07 -10.22 28.08
CA LEU A 207 -0.55 -9.45 29.22
C LEU A 207 0.55 -9.10 30.24
N SER A 208 1.69 -9.78 30.20
CA SER A 208 2.81 -9.56 31.13
C SER A 208 3.80 -8.46 30.74
N ILE A 209 3.57 -7.78 29.63
CA ILE A 209 4.46 -6.73 29.06
C ILE A 209 4.39 -5.41 29.88
#